data_30a5e324c6c8de11ac1e159513057cc8
#
_entry.id   30a5e324c6c8de11ac1e159513057cc8
#
_cell.length_a   1.000
_cell.length_b   1.000
_cell.length_c   1.000
_cell.angle_alpha   90.00
_cell.angle_beta   90.00
_cell.angle_gamma   90.00
#
_symmetry.space_group_name_H-M   'P 1'
#
loop_
_entity.id
_entity.type
_entity.pdbx_description
1 polymer ?
#
loop_
_entity_poly.entity_id
_entity_poly.type
_entity_poly.pdbx_seq_one_letter_code
_entity_poly.pdbx_strand_id
1 'polypeptide(L)'
;MLFRSLLTIADIIGTSPRLWNAWKDRLLADLYTATRYALRSDAELPRDASASIAECRASALALLASEGFAAEAVERVWGDFPERSFLRHRPEQVAWQTAAILRADKALPLVEVHPFSVRGSTELFVYAPDRDGLFASVTAMLDRMHFSVMEARVLSSPSGLAMDTFLLLEADSQMPATPQRADELRQRLLRALAETKPVLPARRGLHRHLKHFQMAPRIAFTATGGRTQMALVCSDRPGLLAAVAQVMLEVGVRVHDARIATFGERVEDFFQLTDRHDAPLDGGLQERLRQALLERLAPAQG
;
A
#
# COMPACT_ATOMS: atom_id res chain seq x y z
N MET A 1 -8.33 -6.78 29.29
CA MET A 1 -8.06 -6.57 27.84
C MET A 1 -8.28 -7.83 27.02
N LEU A 2 -7.73 -8.98 27.37
CA LEU A 2 -7.94 -10.25 26.65
C LEU A 2 -9.43 -10.57 26.36
N PHE A 3 -10.32 -10.37 27.33
CA PHE A 3 -11.76 -10.62 27.16
C PHE A 3 -12.42 -9.77 26.08
N ARG A 4 -12.05 -8.49 25.95
CA ARG A 4 -12.62 -7.61 24.90
C ARG A 4 -12.16 -8.02 23.52
N SER A 5 -10.88 -8.37 23.34
CA SER A 5 -10.36 -8.84 22.05
C SER A 5 -10.99 -10.17 21.63
N LEU A 6 -11.16 -11.12 22.57
CA LEU A 6 -11.86 -12.39 22.33
C LEU A 6 -13.34 -12.16 21.98
N LEU A 7 -14.00 -11.23 22.66
CA LEU A 7 -15.40 -10.88 22.39
C LEU A 7 -15.55 -10.26 20.99
N THR A 8 -14.64 -9.36 20.62
CA THR A 8 -14.63 -8.74 19.27
C THR A 8 -14.40 -9.78 18.19
N ILE A 9 -13.48 -10.71 18.39
CA ILE A 9 -13.23 -11.81 17.45
C ILE A 9 -14.47 -12.70 17.33
N ALA A 10 -15.05 -13.11 18.47
CA ALA A 10 -16.25 -13.95 18.50
C ALA A 10 -17.45 -13.26 17.85
N ASP A 11 -17.62 -11.97 18.06
CA ASP A 11 -18.70 -11.17 17.47
C ASP A 11 -18.55 -11.06 15.93
N ILE A 12 -17.34 -10.79 15.43
CA ILE A 12 -17.07 -10.73 14.00
C ILE A 12 -17.30 -12.10 13.34
N ILE A 13 -16.79 -13.20 13.93
CA ILE A 13 -16.96 -14.54 13.41
C ILE A 13 -18.44 -14.99 13.48
N GLY A 14 -19.14 -14.63 14.57
CA GLY A 14 -20.55 -14.95 14.75
C GLY A 14 -21.46 -14.18 13.81
N THR A 15 -21.09 -12.95 13.46
CA THR A 15 -21.87 -12.12 12.53
C THR A 15 -21.70 -12.58 11.09
N SER A 16 -20.49 -12.92 10.68
CA SER A 16 -20.20 -13.51 9.37
C SER A 16 -18.83 -14.21 9.36
N PRO A 17 -18.79 -15.53 9.23
CA PRO A 17 -17.53 -16.29 9.13
C PRO A 17 -16.63 -15.84 7.97
N ARG A 18 -17.22 -15.27 6.90
CA ARG A 18 -16.48 -14.74 5.73
C ARG A 18 -15.78 -13.42 6.00
N LEU A 19 -16.14 -12.73 7.08
CA LEU A 19 -15.50 -11.47 7.47
C LEU A 19 -14.18 -11.68 8.19
N TRP A 20 -13.90 -12.89 8.69
CA TRP A 20 -12.66 -13.22 9.39
C TRP A 20 -11.68 -13.90 8.44
N ASN A 21 -10.47 -13.38 8.33
CA ASN A 21 -9.40 -13.97 7.56
C ASN A 21 -8.05 -13.79 8.29
N ALA A 22 -7.01 -14.46 7.80
CA ALA A 22 -5.68 -14.44 8.40
C ALA A 22 -5.08 -13.03 8.50
N TRP A 23 -5.42 -12.14 7.58
CA TRP A 23 -5.03 -10.73 7.59
C TRP A 23 -5.61 -10.00 8.81
N LYS A 24 -6.93 -10.12 9.05
CA LYS A 24 -7.59 -9.46 10.19
C LYS A 24 -7.14 -10.03 11.52
N ASP A 25 -6.91 -11.34 11.59
CA ASP A 25 -6.36 -12.01 12.77
C ASP A 25 -5.00 -11.40 13.14
N ARG A 26 -4.13 -11.28 12.15
CA ARG A 26 -2.80 -10.71 12.33
C ARG A 26 -2.84 -9.23 12.68
N LEU A 27 -3.69 -8.44 12.03
CA LEU A 27 -3.88 -7.01 12.31
C LEU A 27 -4.28 -6.78 13.78
N LEU A 28 -5.21 -7.57 14.30
CA LEU A 28 -5.63 -7.49 15.71
C LEU A 28 -4.54 -7.97 16.67
N ALA A 29 -3.78 -9.00 16.31
CA ALA A 29 -2.64 -9.46 17.10
C ALA A 29 -1.53 -8.38 17.17
N ASP A 30 -1.24 -7.73 16.07
CA ASP A 30 -0.27 -6.63 15.99
C ASP A 30 -0.75 -5.42 16.82
N LEU A 31 -2.03 -5.04 16.68
CA LEU A 31 -2.64 -3.97 17.49
C LEU A 31 -2.60 -4.29 18.99
N TYR A 32 -2.95 -5.52 19.36
CA TYR A 32 -2.89 -5.98 20.75
C TYR A 32 -1.47 -5.87 21.31
N THR A 33 -0.48 -6.34 20.54
CA THR A 33 0.93 -6.31 20.94
C THR A 33 1.44 -4.88 21.08
N ALA A 34 1.14 -4.00 20.12
CA ALA A 34 1.52 -2.59 20.16
C ALA A 34 0.86 -1.86 21.33
N THR A 35 -0.43 -2.10 21.56
CA THR A 35 -1.17 -1.50 22.68
C THR A 35 -0.63 -1.98 24.03
N ARG A 36 -0.37 -3.29 24.16
CA ARG A 36 0.21 -3.87 25.38
C ARG A 36 1.60 -3.31 25.66
N TYR A 37 2.41 -3.10 24.62
CA TYR A 37 3.71 -2.46 24.76
C TYR A 37 3.57 -1.00 25.19
N ALA A 38 2.73 -0.22 24.54
CA ALA A 38 2.47 1.18 24.89
C ALA A 38 1.95 1.37 26.32
N LEU A 39 1.11 0.45 26.80
CA LEU A 39 0.58 0.48 28.17
C LEU A 39 1.56 -0.01 29.25
N ARG A 40 2.56 -0.79 28.89
CA ARG A 40 3.59 -1.29 29.81
C ARG A 40 4.81 -0.40 29.92
N SER A 41 5.11 0.29 28.83
CA SER A 41 6.10 1.35 28.85
C SER A 41 5.43 2.56 29.46
N ASP A 42 5.95 3.11 30.54
CA ASP A 42 5.67 4.49 30.97
C ASP A 42 6.24 5.42 29.89
N ALA A 43 5.66 5.32 28.70
CA ALA A 43 6.22 5.88 27.48
C ALA A 43 5.86 7.37 27.42
N GLU A 44 6.63 8.18 28.12
CA GLU A 44 6.67 9.62 27.94
C GLU A 44 7.45 10.07 26.69
N LEU A 45 8.04 9.16 25.93
CA LEU A 45 8.84 9.56 24.75
C LEU A 45 8.37 8.85 23.49
N PRO A 46 8.14 9.62 22.38
CA PRO A 46 8.14 9.04 21.04
C PRO A 46 9.45 8.26 20.89
N ARG A 47 9.40 7.00 20.43
CA ARG A 47 10.63 6.28 20.05
C ARG A 47 11.42 7.19 19.12
N ASP A 48 12.68 7.42 19.46
CA ASP A 48 13.59 8.14 18.57
C ASP A 48 13.57 7.41 17.20
N ALA A 49 13.18 8.15 16.15
CA ALA A 49 13.09 7.59 14.81
C ALA A 49 14.43 6.98 14.37
N SER A 50 15.53 7.59 14.78
CA SER A 50 16.89 7.11 14.47
C SER A 50 17.19 5.77 15.16
N ALA A 51 16.76 5.58 16.41
CA ALA A 51 16.90 4.30 17.11
C ALA A 51 16.07 3.19 16.44
N SER A 52 14.84 3.50 16.01
CA SER A 52 13.98 2.56 15.30
C SER A 52 14.54 2.16 13.92
N ILE A 53 15.12 3.11 13.19
CA ILE A 53 15.82 2.85 11.93
C ILE A 53 17.02 1.95 12.14
N ALA A 54 17.85 2.24 13.15
CA ALA A 54 19.03 1.44 13.46
C ALA A 54 18.69 0.00 13.84
N GLU A 55 17.64 -0.19 14.67
CA GLU A 55 17.13 -1.51 15.05
C GLU A 55 16.61 -2.31 13.83
N CYS A 56 15.84 -1.65 12.95
CA CYS A 56 15.33 -2.25 11.72
C CYS A 56 16.49 -2.67 10.79
N ARG A 57 17.48 -1.79 10.58
CA ARG A 57 18.67 -2.08 9.76
C ARG A 57 19.49 -3.23 10.31
N ALA A 58 19.77 -3.24 11.61
CA ALA A 58 20.52 -4.31 12.24
C ALA A 58 19.85 -5.67 12.09
N SER A 59 18.53 -5.73 12.32
CA SER A 59 17.74 -6.95 12.18
C SER A 59 17.67 -7.42 10.71
N ALA A 60 17.45 -6.52 9.77
CA ALA A 60 17.42 -6.85 8.35
C ALA A 60 18.78 -7.29 7.82
N LEU A 61 19.87 -6.67 8.29
CA LEU A 61 21.24 -7.07 7.93
C LEU A 61 21.56 -8.49 8.42
N ALA A 62 21.14 -8.85 9.64
CA ALA A 62 21.32 -10.19 10.18
C ALA A 62 20.60 -11.26 9.32
N LEU A 63 19.37 -10.95 8.85
CA LEU A 63 18.63 -11.83 7.94
C LEU A 63 19.35 -11.99 6.60
N LEU A 64 19.81 -10.90 5.99
CA LEU A 64 20.53 -10.91 4.72
C LEU A 64 21.89 -11.65 4.82
N ALA A 65 22.61 -11.46 5.92
CA ALA A 65 23.85 -12.19 6.18
C ALA A 65 23.60 -13.70 6.27
N SER A 66 22.49 -14.14 6.87
CA SER A 66 22.11 -15.56 6.91
C SER A 66 21.79 -16.15 5.52
N GLU A 67 21.41 -15.31 4.56
CA GLU A 67 21.20 -15.68 3.14
C GLU A 67 22.49 -15.57 2.29
N GLY A 68 23.62 -15.17 2.88
CA GLY A 68 24.92 -15.09 2.22
C GLY A 68 25.23 -13.77 1.52
N PHE A 69 24.43 -12.70 1.75
CA PHE A 69 24.73 -11.40 1.18
C PHE A 69 25.80 -10.65 1.98
N ALA A 70 26.77 -10.07 1.27
CA ALA A 70 27.83 -9.27 1.88
C ALA A 70 27.28 -7.93 2.40
N ALA A 71 27.72 -7.52 3.59
CA ALA A 71 27.23 -6.28 4.23
C ALA A 71 27.48 -5.04 3.35
N GLU A 72 28.61 -4.97 2.66
CA GLU A 72 28.96 -3.85 1.78
C GLU A 72 28.00 -3.73 0.57
N ALA A 73 27.48 -4.87 0.08
CA ALA A 73 26.50 -4.88 -1.01
C ALA A 73 25.14 -4.39 -0.51
N VAL A 74 24.76 -4.82 0.69
CA VAL A 74 23.52 -4.37 1.36
C VAL A 74 23.55 -2.87 1.62
N GLU A 75 24.62 -2.36 2.21
CA GLU A 75 24.76 -0.92 2.53
C GLU A 75 24.75 -0.06 1.27
N ARG A 76 25.28 -0.52 0.15
CA ARG A 76 25.19 0.20 -1.14
C ARG A 76 23.75 0.32 -1.61
N VAL A 77 22.94 -0.73 -1.48
CA VAL A 77 21.50 -0.68 -1.81
C VAL A 77 20.77 0.27 -0.85
N TRP A 78 21.06 0.18 0.44
CA TRP A 78 20.43 1.01 1.47
C TRP A 78 20.84 2.49 1.40
N GLY A 79 21.94 2.82 0.73
CA GLY A 79 22.32 4.20 0.42
C GLY A 79 21.30 4.93 -0.45
N ASP A 80 20.49 4.21 -1.21
CA ASP A 80 19.40 4.75 -2.02
C ASP A 80 18.00 4.53 -1.40
N PHE A 81 17.90 3.89 -0.23
CA PHE A 81 16.62 3.74 0.47
C PHE A 81 16.27 5.02 1.23
N PRO A 82 15.06 5.56 1.07
CA PRO A 82 14.62 6.65 1.93
C PRO A 82 14.50 6.13 3.38
N GLU A 83 14.86 6.94 4.36
CA GLU A 83 14.79 6.56 5.79
C GLU A 83 13.40 6.04 6.21
N ARG A 84 12.35 6.56 5.55
CA ARG A 84 10.97 6.09 5.76
C ARG A 84 10.78 4.61 5.43
N SER A 85 11.62 4.01 4.59
CA SER A 85 11.57 2.56 4.32
C SER A 85 11.78 1.76 5.59
N PHE A 86 12.75 2.14 6.42
CA PHE A 86 13.06 1.44 7.67
C PHE A 86 12.03 1.70 8.78
N LEU A 87 11.30 2.81 8.72
CA LEU A 87 10.22 3.12 9.67
C LEU A 87 8.89 2.47 9.30
N ARG A 88 8.70 2.15 8.03
CA ARG A 88 7.41 1.68 7.49
C ARG A 88 7.38 0.20 7.16
N HIS A 89 8.53 -0.40 6.97
CA HIS A 89 8.65 -1.82 6.70
C HIS A 89 9.22 -2.54 7.92
N ARG A 90 8.87 -3.80 8.05
CA ARG A 90 9.48 -4.69 9.02
C ARG A 90 10.87 -5.13 8.54
N PRO A 91 11.76 -5.55 9.44
CA PRO A 91 13.09 -6.03 9.04
C PRO A 91 13.05 -7.13 7.98
N GLU A 92 12.08 -8.04 8.05
CA GLU A 92 11.90 -9.14 7.08
C GLU A 92 11.51 -8.60 5.69
N GLN A 93 10.69 -7.55 5.63
CA GLN A 93 10.31 -6.91 4.38
C GLN A 93 11.50 -6.17 3.76
N VAL A 94 12.25 -5.41 4.59
CA VAL A 94 13.47 -4.72 4.13
C VAL A 94 14.49 -5.73 3.62
N ALA A 95 14.71 -6.83 4.33
CA ALA A 95 15.62 -7.89 3.91
C ALA A 95 15.18 -8.51 2.58
N TRP A 96 13.92 -8.89 2.44
CA TRP A 96 13.38 -9.47 1.21
C TRP A 96 13.49 -8.52 0.01
N GLN A 97 13.12 -7.24 0.17
CA GLN A 97 13.24 -6.23 -0.87
C GLN A 97 14.70 -6.01 -1.29
N THR A 98 15.60 -5.92 -0.31
CA THR A 98 17.04 -5.78 -0.55
C THR A 98 17.61 -6.99 -1.29
N ALA A 99 17.26 -8.20 -0.87
CA ALA A 99 17.67 -9.43 -1.53
C ALA A 99 17.18 -9.50 -2.98
N ALA A 100 15.92 -9.07 -3.22
CA ALA A 100 15.35 -9.01 -4.56
C ALA A 100 16.14 -8.05 -5.47
N ILE A 101 16.46 -6.85 -4.98
CA ILE A 101 17.27 -5.86 -5.73
C ILE A 101 18.67 -6.40 -6.03
N LEU A 102 19.33 -7.03 -5.05
CA LEU A 102 20.66 -7.59 -5.25
C LEU A 102 20.69 -8.75 -6.26
N ARG A 103 19.66 -9.61 -6.25
CA ARG A 103 19.51 -10.72 -7.22
C ARG A 103 19.17 -10.24 -8.62
N ALA A 104 18.47 -9.12 -8.75
CA ALA A 104 18.09 -8.57 -10.04
C ALA A 104 19.24 -7.94 -10.82
N ASP A 105 20.40 -7.72 -10.18
CA ASP A 105 21.62 -7.17 -10.80
C ASP A 105 21.32 -5.97 -11.72
N LYS A 106 20.62 -4.97 -11.18
CA LYS A 106 20.21 -3.73 -11.87
C LYS A 106 19.16 -3.88 -12.96
N ALA A 107 18.59 -5.06 -13.18
CA ALA A 107 17.49 -5.21 -14.13
C ALA A 107 16.23 -4.46 -13.63
N LEU A 108 15.72 -3.53 -14.44
CA LEU A 108 14.52 -2.74 -14.16
C LEU A 108 13.53 -2.83 -15.33
N PRO A 109 12.23 -2.82 -15.08
CA PRO A 109 11.57 -2.84 -13.76
C PRO A 109 11.75 -4.19 -13.06
N LEU A 110 11.87 -4.16 -11.72
CA LEU A 110 11.82 -5.34 -10.87
C LEU A 110 10.44 -5.46 -10.26
N VAL A 111 9.84 -6.62 -10.36
CA VAL A 111 8.57 -6.98 -9.70
C VAL A 111 8.78 -8.29 -8.97
N GLU A 112 8.58 -8.27 -7.66
CA GLU A 112 8.64 -9.46 -6.82
C GLU A 112 7.32 -9.67 -6.10
N VAL A 113 6.89 -10.92 -6.03
CA VAL A 113 5.63 -11.30 -5.38
C VAL A 113 5.89 -12.42 -4.40
N HIS A 114 5.62 -12.16 -3.14
CA HIS A 114 5.64 -13.17 -2.09
C HIS A 114 4.21 -13.65 -1.85
N PRO A 115 3.84 -14.88 -2.26
CA PRO A 115 2.45 -15.33 -2.27
C PRO A 115 1.83 -15.40 -0.88
N PHE A 116 2.64 -15.68 0.15
CA PHE A 116 2.17 -15.79 1.52
C PHE A 116 3.11 -15.08 2.48
N SER A 117 2.76 -13.87 2.87
CA SER A 117 3.53 -13.11 3.85
C SER A 117 3.18 -13.53 5.28
N VAL A 118 4.04 -13.14 6.25
CA VAL A 118 3.79 -13.31 7.68
C VAL A 118 2.47 -12.67 8.14
N ARG A 119 1.92 -11.74 7.36
CA ARG A 119 0.65 -11.05 7.62
C ARG A 119 -0.58 -11.80 7.06
N GLY A 120 -0.41 -12.97 6.45
CA GLY A 120 -1.53 -13.71 5.85
C GLY A 120 -2.08 -13.02 4.60
N SER A 121 -1.24 -12.35 3.84
CA SER A 121 -1.55 -11.67 2.58
C SER A 121 -0.48 -11.98 1.54
N THR A 122 -0.78 -11.74 0.27
CA THR A 122 0.23 -11.67 -0.78
C THR A 122 0.94 -10.34 -0.70
N GLU A 123 2.25 -10.35 -0.79
CA GLU A 123 3.08 -9.15 -0.78
C GLU A 123 3.67 -8.92 -2.16
N LEU A 124 3.44 -7.73 -2.71
CA LEU A 124 3.98 -7.31 -3.99
C LEU A 124 4.97 -6.17 -3.74
N PHE A 125 6.16 -6.28 -4.34
CA PHE A 125 7.16 -5.22 -4.39
C PHE A 125 7.43 -4.83 -5.84
N VAL A 126 7.35 -3.54 -6.12
CA VAL A 126 7.67 -2.93 -7.42
C VAL A 126 8.83 -1.98 -7.22
N TYR A 127 9.93 -2.22 -7.94
CA TYR A 127 11.09 -1.35 -7.97
C TYR A 127 11.38 -0.97 -9.42
N ALA A 128 11.18 0.30 -9.76
CA ALA A 128 11.20 0.76 -11.15
C ALA A 128 11.54 2.26 -11.22
N PRO A 129 12.00 2.78 -12.37
CA PRO A 129 12.10 4.23 -12.56
C PRO A 129 10.76 4.92 -12.22
N ASP A 130 10.80 5.90 -11.30
CA ASP A 130 9.61 6.66 -10.92
C ASP A 130 9.16 7.53 -12.11
N ARG A 131 7.90 7.38 -12.47
CA ARG A 131 7.30 8.09 -13.61
C ARG A 131 5.83 8.37 -13.36
N ASP A 132 5.32 9.39 -14.01
CA ASP A 132 3.90 9.69 -14.01
C ASP A 132 3.08 8.48 -14.46
N GLY A 133 2.08 8.10 -13.67
CA GLY A 133 1.20 6.98 -13.96
C GLY A 133 1.70 5.59 -13.54
N LEU A 134 2.88 5.46 -12.92
CA LEU A 134 3.36 4.18 -12.39
C LEU A 134 2.36 3.60 -11.39
N PHE A 135 2.01 4.37 -10.34
CA PHE A 135 1.03 3.96 -9.34
C PHE A 135 -0.34 3.63 -9.93
N ALA A 136 -0.81 4.44 -10.90
CA ALA A 136 -2.07 4.19 -11.61
C ALA A 136 -2.01 2.89 -12.43
N SER A 137 -0.88 2.60 -13.08
CA SER A 137 -0.70 1.37 -13.86
C SER A 137 -0.69 0.12 -12.98
N VAL A 138 0.02 0.18 -11.85
CA VAL A 138 0.06 -0.95 -10.89
C VAL A 138 -1.33 -1.21 -10.32
N THR A 139 -2.00 -0.20 -9.81
CA THR A 139 -3.34 -0.35 -9.21
C THR A 139 -4.39 -0.80 -10.23
N ALA A 140 -4.31 -0.32 -11.48
CA ALA A 140 -5.18 -0.76 -12.57
C ALA A 140 -4.95 -2.23 -12.93
N MET A 141 -3.70 -2.71 -12.92
CA MET A 141 -3.40 -4.12 -13.16
C MET A 141 -3.92 -5.00 -12.02
N LEU A 142 -3.73 -4.57 -10.77
CA LEU A 142 -4.27 -5.27 -9.59
C LEU A 142 -5.80 -5.40 -9.69
N ASP A 143 -6.49 -4.33 -10.06
CA ASP A 143 -7.94 -4.36 -10.28
C ASP A 143 -8.32 -5.33 -11.40
N ARG A 144 -7.65 -5.28 -12.56
CA ARG A 144 -7.91 -6.21 -13.68
C ARG A 144 -7.71 -7.68 -13.31
N MET A 145 -6.78 -7.94 -12.40
CA MET A 145 -6.49 -9.28 -11.92
C MET A 145 -7.33 -9.68 -10.69
N HIS A 146 -8.31 -8.88 -10.29
CA HIS A 146 -9.19 -9.14 -9.15
C HIS A 146 -8.46 -9.28 -7.81
N PHE A 147 -7.47 -8.40 -7.57
CA PHE A 147 -6.85 -8.25 -6.26
C PHE A 147 -7.45 -7.06 -5.50
N SER A 148 -7.72 -7.27 -4.22
CA SER A 148 -8.02 -6.21 -3.26
C SER A 148 -6.73 -5.72 -2.62
N VAL A 149 -6.50 -4.42 -2.63
CA VAL A 149 -5.36 -3.79 -1.97
C VAL A 149 -5.74 -3.50 -0.52
N MET A 150 -5.10 -4.17 0.42
CA MET A 150 -5.32 -3.99 1.85
C MET A 150 -4.44 -2.89 2.43
N GLU A 151 -3.23 -2.75 1.91
CA GLU A 151 -2.26 -1.73 2.28
C GLU A 151 -1.38 -1.42 1.07
N ALA A 152 -1.09 -0.15 0.85
CA ALA A 152 -0.08 0.27 -0.12
C ALA A 152 0.89 1.26 0.53
N ARG A 153 2.16 1.14 0.20
CA ARG A 153 3.23 2.04 0.57
C ARG A 153 3.97 2.42 -0.69
N VAL A 154 3.86 3.68 -1.05
CA VAL A 154 4.51 4.25 -2.21
C VAL A 154 5.67 5.10 -1.71
N LEU A 155 6.87 4.80 -2.13
CA LEU A 155 8.08 5.50 -1.73
C LEU A 155 8.93 5.76 -2.98
N SER A 156 9.53 6.94 -3.05
CA SER A 156 10.52 7.26 -4.07
C SER A 156 11.90 7.36 -3.44
N SER A 157 12.89 6.71 -4.05
CA SER A 157 14.28 6.78 -3.65
C SER A 157 14.93 8.12 -4.05
N PRO A 158 16.04 8.52 -3.42
CA PRO A 158 16.80 9.70 -3.83
C PRO A 158 17.28 9.67 -5.28
N SER A 159 17.53 8.48 -5.84
CA SER A 159 17.93 8.31 -7.25
C SER A 159 16.76 8.34 -8.25
N GLY A 160 15.52 8.54 -7.77
CA GLY A 160 14.33 8.59 -8.62
C GLY A 160 13.76 7.22 -9.00
N LEU A 161 13.96 6.22 -8.15
CA LEU A 161 13.32 4.91 -8.29
C LEU A 161 12.12 4.80 -7.35
N ALA A 162 11.01 4.31 -7.84
CA ALA A 162 9.86 3.94 -7.04
C ALA A 162 10.13 2.63 -6.29
N MET A 163 9.73 2.57 -5.04
CA MET A 163 9.84 1.43 -4.12
C MET A 163 8.46 1.15 -3.54
N ASP A 164 7.57 0.62 -4.36
CA ASP A 164 6.17 0.45 -3.99
C ASP A 164 5.92 -0.94 -3.43
N THR A 165 5.26 -0.99 -2.29
CA THR A 165 4.89 -2.25 -1.62
C THR A 165 3.38 -2.31 -1.44
N PHE A 166 2.77 -3.43 -1.85
CA PHE A 166 1.33 -3.66 -1.70
C PHE A 166 1.10 -4.95 -0.94
N LEU A 167 0.13 -4.92 -0.03
CA LEU A 167 -0.41 -6.11 0.61
C LEU A 167 -1.76 -6.40 -0.02
N LEU A 168 -1.91 -7.61 -0.56
CA LEU A 168 -2.99 -7.99 -1.44
C LEU A 168 -3.72 -9.22 -0.93
N LEU A 169 -5.03 -9.27 -1.21
CA LEU A 169 -5.84 -10.48 -1.12
C LEU A 169 -6.56 -10.68 -2.46
N GLU A 170 -6.86 -11.92 -2.81
CA GLU A 170 -7.80 -12.23 -3.89
C GLU A 170 -9.16 -11.62 -3.55
N ALA A 171 -9.76 -10.86 -4.46
CA ALA A 171 -10.98 -10.10 -4.16
C ALA A 171 -12.17 -11.01 -3.82
N ASP A 172 -12.25 -12.17 -4.47
CA ASP A 172 -13.39 -13.08 -4.32
C ASP A 172 -13.26 -13.99 -3.07
N SER A 173 -12.07 -14.52 -2.82
CA SER A 173 -11.81 -15.47 -1.72
C SER A 173 -11.39 -14.79 -0.43
N GLN A 174 -10.91 -13.57 -0.50
CA GLN A 174 -10.25 -12.84 0.61
C GLN A 174 -9.06 -13.62 1.20
N MET A 175 -8.40 -14.42 0.36
CA MET A 175 -7.23 -15.22 0.71
C MET A 175 -5.98 -14.70 -0.02
N PRO A 176 -4.78 -15.03 0.47
CA PRO A 176 -3.56 -14.80 -0.28
C PRO A 176 -3.56 -15.54 -1.61
N ALA A 177 -2.83 -15.01 -2.60
CA ALA A 177 -2.68 -15.65 -3.90
C ALA A 177 -1.98 -17.00 -3.79
N THR A 178 -2.38 -17.95 -4.65
CA THR A 178 -1.59 -19.16 -4.85
C THR A 178 -0.25 -18.84 -5.53
N PRO A 179 0.78 -19.70 -5.43
CA PRO A 179 2.05 -19.47 -6.13
C PRO A 179 1.88 -19.22 -7.63
N GLN A 180 0.96 -19.91 -8.30
CA GLN A 180 0.67 -19.72 -9.72
C GLN A 180 0.08 -18.33 -10.01
N ARG A 181 -0.84 -17.88 -9.15
CA ARG A 181 -1.44 -16.53 -9.27
C ARG A 181 -0.42 -15.43 -8.99
N ALA A 182 0.48 -15.65 -8.04
CA ALA A 182 1.55 -14.73 -7.73
C ALA A 182 2.52 -14.58 -8.92
N ASP A 183 2.90 -15.70 -9.57
CA ASP A 183 3.74 -15.66 -10.76
C ASP A 183 3.02 -15.00 -11.97
N GLU A 184 1.73 -15.29 -12.16
CA GLU A 184 0.93 -14.61 -13.19
C GLU A 184 0.89 -13.09 -12.95
N LEU A 185 0.69 -12.64 -11.70
CA LEU A 185 0.71 -11.24 -11.33
C LEU A 185 2.05 -10.60 -11.66
N ARG A 186 3.15 -11.24 -11.24
CA ARG A 186 4.50 -10.79 -11.51
C ARG A 186 4.75 -10.60 -13.01
N GLN A 187 4.43 -11.59 -13.81
CA GLN A 187 4.65 -11.55 -15.26
C GLN A 187 3.81 -10.48 -15.96
N ARG A 188 2.53 -10.33 -15.56
CA ARG A 188 1.64 -9.30 -16.14
C ARG A 188 2.11 -7.90 -15.79
N LEU A 189 2.54 -7.67 -14.55
CA LEU A 189 3.10 -6.38 -14.14
C LEU A 189 4.40 -6.07 -14.86
N LEU A 190 5.33 -7.01 -14.96
CA LEU A 190 6.58 -6.81 -15.72
C LEU A 190 6.30 -6.37 -17.15
N ARG A 191 5.37 -7.03 -17.87
CA ARG A 191 4.98 -6.64 -19.23
C ARG A 191 4.36 -5.24 -19.25
N ALA A 192 3.43 -4.95 -18.34
CA ALA A 192 2.75 -3.67 -18.29
C ALA A 192 3.70 -2.50 -17.94
N LEU A 193 4.69 -2.74 -17.07
CA LEU A 193 5.66 -1.73 -16.68
C LEU A 193 6.77 -1.51 -17.72
N ALA A 194 7.02 -2.49 -18.58
CA ALA A 194 7.90 -2.32 -19.75
C ALA A 194 7.30 -1.41 -20.82
N GLU A 195 5.97 -1.27 -20.84
CA GLU A 195 5.28 -0.35 -21.75
C GLU A 195 5.26 1.07 -21.17
N THR A 196 5.36 2.07 -22.06
CA THR A 196 5.31 3.49 -21.68
C THR A 196 3.87 3.98 -21.44
N LYS A 197 2.88 3.29 -21.97
CA LYS A 197 1.48 3.69 -21.82
C LYS A 197 0.90 3.21 -20.49
N PRO A 198 0.24 4.10 -19.73
CA PRO A 198 -0.43 3.70 -18.48
C PRO A 198 -1.50 2.63 -18.74
N VAL A 199 -1.58 1.67 -17.84
CA VAL A 199 -2.66 0.68 -17.83
C VAL A 199 -3.94 1.38 -17.36
N LEU A 200 -5.04 1.19 -18.07
CA LEU A 200 -6.33 1.73 -17.68
C LEU A 200 -7.05 0.74 -16.74
N PRO A 201 -7.79 1.23 -15.73
CA PRO A 201 -8.59 0.37 -14.86
C PRO A 201 -9.67 -0.40 -15.63
N ALA A 202 -10.12 -1.51 -15.07
CA ALA A 202 -11.22 -2.28 -15.65
C ALA A 202 -12.53 -1.46 -15.61
N ARG A 203 -13.29 -1.48 -16.71
CA ARG A 203 -14.64 -0.91 -16.71
C ARG A 203 -15.59 -1.90 -16.05
N ARG A 204 -15.91 -1.69 -14.79
CA ARG A 204 -16.86 -2.53 -14.04
C ARG A 204 -18.09 -1.75 -13.66
N GLY A 205 -19.27 -2.37 -13.87
CA GLY A 205 -20.51 -1.90 -13.26
C GLY A 205 -20.53 -2.18 -11.76
N LEU A 206 -21.14 -1.30 -10.98
CA LEU A 206 -21.36 -1.55 -9.55
C LEU A 206 -22.30 -2.76 -9.36
N HIS A 207 -21.90 -3.71 -8.52
CA HIS A 207 -22.75 -4.83 -8.12
C HIS A 207 -24.02 -4.32 -7.42
N ARG A 208 -25.18 -4.91 -7.73
CA ARG A 208 -26.50 -4.52 -7.19
C ARG A 208 -26.56 -4.43 -5.66
N HIS A 209 -25.81 -5.27 -4.95
CA HIS A 209 -25.80 -5.30 -3.48
C HIS A 209 -25.10 -4.12 -2.82
N LEU A 210 -24.21 -3.43 -3.53
CA LEU A 210 -23.51 -2.23 -3.01
C LEU A 210 -24.33 -0.94 -3.12
N LYS A 211 -25.57 -1.01 -3.66
CA LYS A 211 -26.42 0.19 -3.87
C LYS A 211 -27.09 0.73 -2.60
N HIS A 212 -27.17 -0.04 -1.51
CA HIS A 212 -28.01 0.32 -0.37
C HIS A 212 -27.30 1.06 0.78
N PHE A 213 -25.96 1.02 0.87
CA PHE A 213 -25.19 1.71 1.91
C PHE A 213 -23.99 2.45 1.30
N GLN A 214 -24.27 3.53 0.57
CA GLN A 214 -23.20 4.36 0.02
C GLN A 214 -23.01 5.61 0.87
N MET A 215 -21.84 5.70 1.50
CA MET A 215 -21.39 6.93 2.13
C MET A 215 -20.88 7.89 1.06
N ALA A 216 -21.37 9.14 1.10
CA ALA A 216 -20.83 10.19 0.23
C ALA A 216 -19.31 10.35 0.47
N PRO A 217 -18.49 10.38 -0.58
CA PRO A 217 -17.06 10.58 -0.44
C PRO A 217 -16.74 11.89 0.29
N ARG A 218 -15.82 11.83 1.25
CA ARG A 218 -15.27 12.99 1.96
C ARG A 218 -13.81 13.12 1.63
N ILE A 219 -13.41 14.30 1.17
CA ILE A 219 -12.04 14.59 0.76
C ILE A 219 -11.58 15.84 1.52
N ALA A 220 -10.47 15.71 2.24
CA ALA A 220 -9.85 16.81 2.96
C ALA A 220 -8.38 16.94 2.52
N PHE A 221 -7.90 18.20 2.45
CA PHE A 221 -6.51 18.50 2.16
C PHE A 221 -5.87 19.23 3.32
N THR A 222 -4.62 18.90 3.63
CA THR A 222 -3.82 19.55 4.68
C THR A 222 -2.39 19.72 4.17
N ALA A 223 -1.81 20.89 4.37
CA ALA A 223 -0.39 21.11 4.04
C ALA A 223 0.49 20.41 5.08
N THR A 224 1.51 19.67 4.63
CA THR A 224 2.42 18.93 5.51
C THR A 224 3.81 18.83 4.88
N GLY A 225 4.81 19.50 5.46
CA GLY A 225 6.22 19.26 5.12
C GLY A 225 6.58 19.44 3.63
N GLY A 226 6.09 20.50 2.97
CA GLY A 226 6.35 20.74 1.54
C GLY A 226 5.51 19.90 0.59
N ARG A 227 4.49 19.18 1.09
CA ARG A 227 3.54 18.38 0.32
C ARG A 227 2.10 18.66 0.76
N THR A 228 1.15 18.20 -0.02
CA THR A 228 -0.27 18.21 0.36
C THR A 228 -0.68 16.80 0.78
N GLN A 229 -1.17 16.65 1.99
CA GLN A 229 -1.82 15.42 2.42
C GLN A 229 -3.29 15.48 2.01
N MET A 230 -3.75 14.45 1.31
CA MET A 230 -5.17 14.22 1.02
C MET A 230 -5.68 13.06 1.87
N ALA A 231 -6.79 13.26 2.57
CA ALA A 231 -7.56 12.22 3.23
C ALA A 231 -8.82 11.95 2.40
N LEU A 232 -9.06 10.69 2.05
CA LEU A 232 -10.25 10.22 1.36
C LEU A 232 -10.97 9.22 2.26
N VAL A 233 -12.25 9.48 2.53
CA VAL A 233 -13.13 8.55 3.24
C VAL A 233 -14.35 8.28 2.37
N CYS A 234 -14.59 7.02 2.03
CA CYS A 234 -15.74 6.62 1.19
C CYS A 234 -16.11 5.15 1.44
N SER A 235 -17.16 4.68 0.78
CA SER A 235 -17.51 3.27 0.76
C SER A 235 -16.54 2.48 -0.10
N ASP A 236 -16.16 1.27 0.34
CA ASP A 236 -15.33 0.35 -0.44
C ASP A 236 -16.09 -0.15 -1.68
N ARG A 237 -15.34 -0.31 -2.77
CA ARG A 237 -15.83 -0.89 -4.01
C ARG A 237 -14.70 -1.47 -4.85
N PRO A 238 -14.97 -2.49 -5.66
CA PRO A 238 -13.97 -3.03 -6.58
C PRO A 238 -13.38 -1.92 -7.48
N GLY A 239 -12.05 -1.89 -7.58
CA GLY A 239 -11.33 -0.94 -8.42
C GLY A 239 -11.28 0.51 -7.87
N LEU A 240 -11.68 0.73 -6.61
CA LEU A 240 -11.65 2.06 -5.99
C LEU A 240 -10.28 2.73 -6.09
N LEU A 241 -9.23 2.04 -5.62
CA LEU A 241 -7.87 2.60 -5.63
C LEU A 241 -7.37 2.88 -7.05
N ALA A 242 -7.68 2.00 -8.00
CA ALA A 242 -7.34 2.22 -9.40
C ALA A 242 -8.08 3.44 -10.00
N ALA A 243 -9.35 3.64 -9.64
CA ALA A 243 -10.10 4.82 -10.07
C ALA A 243 -9.54 6.11 -9.47
N VAL A 244 -9.15 6.11 -8.19
CA VAL A 244 -8.53 7.25 -7.51
C VAL A 244 -7.17 7.58 -8.14
N ALA A 245 -6.31 6.58 -8.34
CA ALA A 245 -5.00 6.75 -8.96
C ALA A 245 -5.10 7.27 -10.40
N GLN A 246 -6.10 6.81 -11.16
CA GLN A 246 -6.35 7.29 -12.51
C GLN A 246 -6.77 8.77 -12.53
N VAL A 247 -7.63 9.20 -11.61
CA VAL A 247 -8.02 10.61 -11.47
C VAL A 247 -6.80 11.47 -11.11
N MET A 248 -5.95 11.02 -10.19
CA MET A 248 -4.71 11.74 -9.82
C MET A 248 -3.81 11.95 -11.06
N LEU A 249 -3.65 10.90 -11.87
CA LEU A 249 -2.88 10.99 -13.11
C LEU A 249 -3.51 11.97 -14.11
N GLU A 250 -4.83 11.90 -14.33
CA GLU A 250 -5.56 12.77 -15.26
C GLU A 250 -5.47 14.25 -14.86
N VAL A 251 -5.54 14.55 -13.58
CA VAL A 251 -5.41 15.91 -13.03
C VAL A 251 -3.96 16.39 -12.98
N GLY A 252 -3.00 15.49 -13.12
CA GLY A 252 -1.56 15.80 -13.11
C GLY A 252 -1.00 15.95 -11.71
N VAL A 253 -1.44 15.10 -10.80
CA VAL A 253 -0.98 15.01 -9.41
C VAL A 253 -0.09 13.79 -9.25
N ARG A 254 1.05 13.97 -8.57
CA ARG A 254 1.99 12.90 -8.22
C ARG A 254 1.71 12.37 -6.81
N VAL A 255 1.83 11.06 -6.67
CA VAL A 255 1.70 10.36 -5.38
C VAL A 255 3.10 10.01 -4.89
N HIS A 256 3.46 10.47 -3.69
CA HIS A 256 4.74 10.18 -3.04
C HIS A 256 4.61 9.22 -1.87
N ASP A 257 3.39 9.02 -1.40
CA ASP A 257 3.06 8.19 -0.28
C ASP A 257 1.57 7.88 -0.32
N ALA A 258 1.23 6.64 -0.11
CA ALA A 258 -0.15 6.21 0.04
C ALA A 258 -0.27 5.27 1.23
N ARG A 259 -1.30 5.50 2.02
CA ARG A 259 -1.71 4.61 3.10
C ARG A 259 -3.16 4.26 2.87
N ILE A 260 -3.40 3.05 2.49
CA ILE A 260 -4.71 2.50 2.17
C ILE A 260 -5.18 1.69 3.37
N ALA A 261 -6.39 1.93 3.83
CA ALA A 261 -6.97 1.18 4.94
C ALA A 261 -8.45 0.95 4.71
N THR A 262 -8.85 -0.32 4.66
CA THR A 262 -10.24 -0.73 4.51
C THR A 262 -10.76 -1.35 5.80
N PHE A 263 -11.82 -0.76 6.35
CA PHE A 263 -12.49 -1.18 7.58
C PHE A 263 -13.92 -1.64 7.24
N GLY A 264 -14.09 -2.91 6.92
CA GLY A 264 -15.37 -3.43 6.43
C GLY A 264 -15.75 -2.80 5.10
N GLU A 265 -16.85 -2.05 5.08
CA GLU A 265 -17.34 -1.33 3.88
C GLU A 265 -16.82 0.12 3.79
N ARG A 266 -16.00 0.57 4.72
CA ARG A 266 -15.44 1.92 4.77
C ARG A 266 -13.96 1.92 4.43
N VAL A 267 -13.57 2.79 3.54
CA VAL A 267 -12.18 3.08 3.18
C VAL A 267 -11.76 4.40 3.81
N GLU A 268 -10.56 4.43 4.37
CA GLU A 268 -9.89 5.63 4.88
C GLU A 268 -8.46 5.66 4.30
N ASP A 269 -8.31 6.39 3.21
CA ASP A 269 -7.04 6.47 2.49
C ASP A 269 -6.37 7.82 2.73
N PHE A 270 -5.07 7.80 2.90
CA PHE A 270 -4.23 8.99 3.02
C PHE A 270 -3.17 8.97 1.92
N PHE A 271 -3.01 10.10 1.26
CA PHE A 271 -2.02 10.27 0.20
C PHE A 271 -1.16 11.50 0.48
N GLN A 272 0.13 11.42 0.23
CA GLN A 272 0.99 12.59 0.14
C GLN A 272 1.21 12.94 -1.32
N LEU A 273 0.84 14.14 -1.69
CA LEU A 273 0.69 14.58 -3.07
C LEU A 273 1.53 15.82 -3.34
N THR A 274 2.01 15.94 -4.58
CA THR A 274 2.52 17.16 -5.19
C THR A 274 1.92 17.38 -6.57
N ASP A 275 2.11 18.55 -7.12
CA ASP A 275 1.90 18.81 -8.53
C ASP A 275 3.03 18.18 -9.40
N ARG A 276 3.02 18.45 -10.70
CA ARG A 276 4.03 17.97 -11.65
C ARG A 276 5.43 18.56 -11.44
N HIS A 277 5.55 19.63 -10.66
CA HIS A 277 6.79 20.35 -10.36
C HIS A 277 7.31 20.04 -8.95
N ASP A 278 6.77 18.96 -8.33
CA ASP A 278 7.07 18.56 -6.96
C ASP A 278 6.74 19.64 -5.89
N ALA A 279 5.84 20.57 -6.21
CA ALA A 279 5.31 21.56 -5.29
C ALA A 279 4.00 21.11 -4.63
N PRO A 280 3.68 21.60 -3.42
CA PRO A 280 2.35 21.36 -2.81
C PRO A 280 1.23 21.80 -3.74
N LEU A 281 0.09 21.09 -3.69
CA LEU A 281 -1.08 21.45 -4.50
C LEU A 281 -1.60 22.82 -4.10
N ASP A 282 -1.75 23.73 -5.05
CA ASP A 282 -2.46 24.99 -4.83
C ASP A 282 -3.98 24.74 -4.67
N GLY A 283 -4.71 25.78 -4.22
CA GLY A 283 -6.15 25.69 -3.99
C GLY A 283 -6.96 25.31 -5.25
N GLY A 284 -6.51 25.75 -6.42
CA GLY A 284 -7.15 25.45 -7.70
C GLY A 284 -6.98 23.98 -8.08
N LEU A 285 -5.78 23.42 -7.90
CA LEU A 285 -5.49 22.03 -8.17
C LEU A 285 -6.18 21.10 -7.16
N GLN A 286 -6.23 21.48 -5.88
CA GLN A 286 -6.98 20.77 -4.85
C GLN A 286 -8.47 20.67 -5.20
N GLU A 287 -9.08 21.77 -5.66
CA GLU A 287 -10.49 21.78 -6.02
C GLU A 287 -10.77 20.99 -7.30
N ARG A 288 -9.92 21.08 -8.34
CA ARG A 288 -10.02 20.22 -9.53
C ARG A 288 -9.93 18.74 -9.17
N LEU A 289 -8.97 18.37 -8.32
CA LEU A 289 -8.82 16.98 -7.85
C LEU A 289 -10.06 16.53 -7.07
N ARG A 290 -10.58 17.38 -6.18
CA ARG A 290 -11.79 17.09 -5.40
C ARG A 290 -12.98 16.82 -6.31
N GLN A 291 -13.25 17.71 -7.26
CA GLN A 291 -14.38 17.58 -8.19
C GLN A 291 -14.26 16.32 -9.05
N ALA A 292 -13.11 16.07 -9.64
CA ALA A 292 -12.86 14.88 -10.46
C ALA A 292 -13.04 13.57 -9.65
N LEU A 293 -12.59 13.55 -8.38
CA LEU A 293 -12.80 12.41 -7.50
C LEU A 293 -14.28 12.24 -7.14
N LEU A 294 -14.99 13.32 -6.78
CA LEU A 294 -16.41 13.26 -6.46
C LEU A 294 -17.23 12.75 -7.65
N GLU A 295 -16.95 13.22 -8.86
CA GLU A 295 -17.59 12.74 -10.10
C GLU A 295 -17.31 11.25 -10.36
N ARG A 296 -16.05 10.84 -10.24
CA ARG A 296 -15.61 9.45 -10.47
C ARG A 296 -16.16 8.49 -9.40
N LEU A 297 -16.28 8.96 -8.17
CA LEU A 297 -16.72 8.18 -7.01
C LEU A 297 -18.22 8.31 -6.74
N ALA A 298 -18.91 9.20 -7.44
CA ALA A 298 -20.38 9.33 -7.33
C ALA A 298 -21.07 7.97 -7.59
N PRO A 299 -22.13 7.66 -6.83
CA PRO A 299 -22.95 6.50 -7.15
C PRO A 299 -23.51 6.64 -8.56
N ALA A 300 -23.44 5.56 -9.34
CA ALA A 300 -24.10 5.54 -10.65
C ALA A 300 -25.58 5.85 -10.44
N GLN A 301 -26.04 6.96 -10.97
CA GLN A 301 -27.46 7.28 -11.03
C GLN A 301 -28.10 6.18 -11.89
N GLY A 302 -28.87 5.30 -11.24
CA GLY A 302 -29.58 4.19 -11.86
C GLY A 302 -30.91 4.61 -12.44
#